data_d7fb497d9b99428445fc1bd72a19a246
#
_entry.id   d7fb497d9b99428445fc1bd72a19a246
#
_cell.length_a   1.000
_cell.length_b   1.000
_cell.length_c   1.000
_cell.angle_alpha   90.00
_cell.angle_beta   90.00
_cell.angle_gamma   90.00
#
_symmetry.space_group_name_H-M   'P 1'
#
loop_
_entity.id
_entity.type
_entity.pdbx_description
1 polymer ?
#
loop_
_entity_poly.entity_id
_entity_poly.type
_entity_poly.pdbx_seq_one_letter_code
_entity_poly.pdbx_strand_id
1 'polypeptide(L)'
;SIQAVYVPADDISDPAVVAIFSYLDASLVLSRKIAEKGIYPAIDPLRSYSISLDKDIVGERHFRIAAKVKELFQKYEELSHIISILGIDELSRNDRLIAKRAERLRRFLTQPLFTTSSFNNREGVYVTREQTLEGCERILNGELDNVDPDTLYMRGAIL
;
A
#
# COMPACT_ATOMS: atom_id res chain seq x y z
N SER A 1 20.70 11.09 -2.08
CA SER A 1 19.92 12.30 -1.72
C SER A 1 18.44 12.01 -1.72
N ILE A 2 17.66 12.70 -0.88
CA ILE A 2 16.20 12.64 -0.86
C ILE A 2 15.70 14.01 -1.30
N GLN A 3 14.77 14.04 -2.26
CA GLN A 3 14.22 15.27 -2.81
C GLN A 3 12.69 15.21 -2.73
N ALA A 4 12.06 16.31 -2.33
CA ALA A 4 10.62 16.48 -2.41
C ALA A 4 10.28 17.17 -3.74
N VAL A 5 9.40 16.54 -4.53
CA VAL A 5 8.93 17.08 -5.81
C VAL A 5 7.46 17.43 -5.67
N TYR A 6 7.14 18.70 -5.94
CA TYR A 6 5.75 19.13 -6.01
C TYR A 6 5.18 18.85 -7.40
N VAL A 7 4.03 18.18 -7.44
CA VAL A 7 3.33 17.84 -8.68
C VAL A 7 2.10 18.73 -8.82
N PRO A 8 2.09 19.72 -9.77
CA PRO A 8 0.96 20.60 -9.97
C PRO A 8 -0.32 19.82 -10.34
N ALA A 9 -1.43 20.14 -9.69
CA ALA A 9 -2.74 19.52 -9.94
C ALA A 9 -2.77 17.98 -9.86
N ASP A 10 -1.82 17.36 -9.15
CA ASP A 10 -1.62 15.91 -9.07
C ASP A 10 -1.35 15.24 -10.44
N ASP A 11 -0.93 16.03 -11.43
CA ASP A 11 -0.65 15.56 -12.79
C ASP A 11 0.79 15.08 -12.92
N ILE A 12 1.00 13.79 -12.67
CA ILE A 12 2.32 13.15 -12.85
C ILE A 12 2.70 12.94 -14.33
N SER A 13 1.81 13.25 -15.27
CA SER A 13 2.10 13.26 -16.71
C SER A 13 2.66 14.58 -17.21
N ASP A 14 2.74 15.60 -16.35
CA ASP A 14 3.41 16.87 -16.67
C ASP A 14 4.84 16.60 -17.17
N PRO A 15 5.26 17.17 -18.31
CA PRO A 15 6.57 16.90 -18.89
C PRO A 15 7.77 17.20 -17.96
N ALA A 16 7.66 18.20 -17.10
CA ALA A 16 8.70 18.52 -16.13
C ALA A 16 8.80 17.45 -15.04
N VAL A 17 7.64 16.95 -14.57
CA VAL A 17 7.57 15.87 -13.57
C VAL A 17 8.10 14.57 -14.15
N VAL A 18 7.71 14.22 -15.39
CA VAL A 18 8.20 13.03 -16.10
C VAL A 18 9.72 13.12 -16.29
N ALA A 19 10.26 14.28 -16.68
CA ALA A 19 11.70 14.48 -16.82
C ALA A 19 12.44 14.25 -15.49
N ILE A 20 11.91 14.75 -14.36
CA ILE A 20 12.49 14.52 -13.03
C ILE A 20 12.48 13.03 -12.69
N PHE A 21 11.34 12.35 -12.87
CA PHE A 21 11.20 10.93 -12.55
C PHE A 21 12.17 10.04 -13.34
N SER A 22 12.54 10.42 -14.56
CA SER A 22 13.49 9.66 -15.37
C SER A 22 14.91 9.60 -14.79
N TYR A 23 15.25 10.50 -13.86
CA TYR A 23 16.55 10.54 -13.18
C TYR A 23 16.54 9.93 -11.78
N LEU A 24 15.38 9.44 -11.29
CA LEU A 24 15.26 8.91 -9.93
C LEU A 24 15.44 7.40 -9.91
N ASP A 25 16.23 6.91 -8.97
CA ASP A 25 16.36 5.48 -8.67
C ASP A 25 15.14 4.92 -7.94
N ALA A 26 14.43 5.77 -7.21
CA ALA A 26 13.21 5.41 -6.52
C ALA A 26 12.28 6.61 -6.38
N SER A 27 10.98 6.37 -6.40
CA SER A 27 9.97 7.39 -6.12
C SER A 27 8.89 6.87 -5.18
N LEU A 28 8.51 7.71 -4.21
CA LEU A 28 7.35 7.52 -3.35
C LEU A 28 6.30 8.54 -3.75
N VAL A 29 5.22 8.08 -4.35
CA VAL A 29 4.13 8.94 -4.82
C VAL A 29 3.06 9.05 -3.74
N LEU A 30 2.82 10.27 -3.24
CA LEU A 30 1.74 10.55 -2.30
C LEU A 30 0.44 10.83 -3.06
N SER A 31 -0.68 10.31 -2.56
CA SER A 31 -1.99 10.41 -3.19
C SER A 31 -3.03 11.00 -2.26
N ARG A 32 -3.71 12.07 -2.69
CA ARG A 32 -4.84 12.66 -1.96
C ARG A 32 -6.00 11.67 -1.82
N LYS A 33 -6.29 10.90 -2.87
CA LYS A 33 -7.34 9.87 -2.86
C LYS A 33 -7.12 8.80 -1.78
N ILE A 34 -5.85 8.48 -1.48
CA ILE A 34 -5.50 7.55 -0.42
C ILE A 34 -5.64 8.21 0.95
N ALA A 35 -5.21 9.48 1.09
CA ALA A 35 -5.37 10.26 2.31
C ALA A 35 -6.86 10.45 2.68
N GLU A 36 -7.72 10.74 1.71
CA GLU A 36 -9.18 10.89 1.90
C GLU A 36 -9.84 9.62 2.45
N LYS A 37 -9.25 8.45 2.17
CA LYS A 37 -9.68 7.15 2.72
C LYS A 37 -9.13 6.87 4.13
N GLY A 38 -8.41 7.83 4.73
CA GLY A 38 -7.79 7.66 6.04
C GLY A 38 -6.58 6.73 6.07
N ILE A 39 -5.98 6.41 4.93
CA ILE A 39 -4.81 5.53 4.82
C ILE A 39 -3.53 6.38 4.93
N TYR A 40 -2.75 6.14 5.97
CA TYR A 40 -1.50 6.85 6.25
C TYR A 40 -0.35 5.89 6.56
N PRO A 41 0.88 6.14 6.02
CA PRO A 41 1.21 7.18 5.04
C PRO A 41 0.42 7.01 3.74
N ALA A 42 0.04 8.13 3.11
CA ALA A 42 -0.81 8.15 1.92
C ALA A 42 -0.01 7.85 0.64
N ILE A 43 0.79 6.79 0.66
CA ILE A 43 1.64 6.36 -0.46
C ILE A 43 0.82 5.52 -1.43
N ASP A 44 0.91 5.84 -2.72
CA ASP A 44 0.35 5.03 -3.79
C ASP A 44 1.33 3.91 -4.18
N PRO A 45 1.06 2.65 -3.83
CA PRO A 45 1.98 1.55 -4.09
C PRO A 45 2.06 1.17 -5.57
N LEU A 46 1.05 1.51 -6.38
CA LEU A 46 1.03 1.20 -7.81
C LEU A 46 1.83 2.21 -8.63
N ARG A 47 1.91 3.45 -8.16
CA ARG A 47 2.68 4.53 -8.81
C ARG A 47 4.08 4.70 -8.25
N SER A 48 4.37 4.13 -7.08
CA SER A 48 5.69 4.16 -6.47
C SER A 48 6.56 3.04 -7.01
N TYR A 49 7.86 3.32 -7.16
CA TYR A 49 8.81 2.33 -7.64
C TYR A 49 10.19 2.51 -7.02
N SER A 50 11.02 1.47 -7.14
CA SER A 50 12.44 1.49 -6.81
C SER A 50 13.18 0.51 -7.71
N ILE A 51 14.31 0.91 -8.27
CA ILE A 51 15.21 0.02 -9.02
C ILE A 51 15.82 -1.06 -8.11
N SER A 52 15.90 -0.78 -6.80
CA SER A 52 16.39 -1.75 -5.82
C SER A 52 15.40 -2.88 -5.52
N LEU A 53 14.15 -2.82 -6.04
CA LEU A 53 13.22 -3.93 -5.93
C LEU A 53 13.53 -4.99 -7.01
N ASP A 54 14.69 -5.60 -6.87
CA ASP A 54 15.22 -6.67 -7.70
C ASP A 54 15.53 -7.89 -6.81
N LYS A 55 15.29 -9.10 -7.32
CA LYS A 55 15.49 -10.34 -6.56
C LYS A 55 16.94 -10.53 -6.08
N ASP A 56 17.91 -10.04 -6.85
CA ASP A 56 19.32 -10.16 -6.52
C ASP A 56 19.76 -9.16 -5.44
N ILE A 57 18.96 -8.10 -5.21
CA ILE A 57 19.19 -7.08 -4.18
C ILE A 57 18.39 -7.35 -2.91
N VAL A 58 17.08 -7.56 -3.03
CA VAL A 58 16.18 -7.70 -1.89
C VAL A 58 15.89 -9.15 -1.50
N GLY A 59 16.28 -10.11 -2.33
CA GLY A 59 16.02 -11.53 -2.18
C GLY A 59 14.67 -11.96 -2.78
N GLU A 60 14.58 -13.22 -3.15
CA GLU A 60 13.44 -13.83 -3.84
C GLU A 60 12.12 -13.68 -3.05
N ARG A 61 12.15 -13.85 -1.72
CA ARG A 61 10.96 -13.74 -0.87
C ARG A 61 10.37 -12.34 -0.94
N HIS A 62 11.18 -11.30 -0.73
CA HIS A 62 10.71 -9.91 -0.76
C HIS A 62 10.17 -9.55 -2.14
N PHE A 63 10.92 -9.85 -3.20
CA PHE A 63 10.51 -9.58 -4.57
C PHE A 63 9.15 -10.21 -4.89
N ARG A 64 8.98 -11.49 -4.57
CA ARG A 64 7.73 -12.24 -4.80
C ARG A 64 6.53 -11.66 -4.02
N ILE A 65 6.73 -11.32 -2.73
CA ILE A 65 5.67 -10.73 -1.90
C ILE A 65 5.27 -9.37 -2.46
N ALA A 66 6.22 -8.50 -2.78
CA ALA A 66 5.94 -7.18 -3.34
C ALA A 66 5.17 -7.27 -4.67
N ALA A 67 5.54 -8.20 -5.55
CA ALA A 67 4.84 -8.43 -6.81
C ALA A 67 3.37 -8.86 -6.58
N LYS A 68 3.14 -9.81 -5.67
CA LYS A 68 1.79 -10.28 -5.32
C LYS A 68 0.93 -9.20 -4.67
N VAL A 69 1.51 -8.36 -3.80
CA VAL A 69 0.81 -7.22 -3.19
C VAL A 69 0.39 -6.22 -4.26
N LYS A 70 1.28 -5.87 -5.18
CA LYS A 70 0.96 -4.97 -6.31
C LYS A 70 -0.13 -5.55 -7.21
N GLU A 71 -0.04 -6.82 -7.56
CA GLU A 71 -1.06 -7.53 -8.35
C GLU A 71 -2.43 -7.48 -7.65
N LEU A 72 -2.47 -7.73 -6.34
CA LEU A 72 -3.71 -7.69 -5.57
C LEU A 72 -4.32 -6.27 -5.53
N PHE A 73 -3.50 -5.23 -5.35
CA PHE A 73 -3.98 -3.85 -5.37
C PHE A 73 -4.46 -3.42 -6.76
N GLN A 74 -3.79 -3.86 -7.83
CA GLN A 74 -4.24 -3.59 -9.19
C GLN A 74 -5.62 -4.21 -9.47
N LYS A 75 -5.80 -5.47 -9.12
CA LYS A 75 -7.12 -6.13 -9.23
C LYS A 75 -8.18 -5.45 -8.38
N TYR A 76 -7.83 -5.02 -7.18
CA TYR A 76 -8.76 -4.27 -6.34
C TYR A 76 -9.15 -2.93 -6.96
N GLU A 77 -8.23 -2.22 -7.59
CA GLU A 77 -8.54 -0.96 -8.29
C GLU A 77 -9.50 -1.19 -9.45
N GLU A 78 -9.32 -2.25 -10.24
CA GLU A 78 -10.24 -2.65 -11.30
C GLU A 78 -11.65 -2.97 -10.76
N LEU A 79 -11.74 -3.66 -9.62
CA LEU A 79 -13.01 -4.00 -8.98
C LEU A 79 -13.65 -2.82 -8.24
N SER A 80 -12.90 -1.80 -7.87
CA SER A 80 -13.36 -0.70 -7.01
C SER A 80 -14.54 0.06 -7.60
N HIS A 81 -14.60 0.19 -8.93
CA HIS A 81 -15.71 0.83 -9.62
C HIS A 81 -16.99 0.01 -9.49
N ILE A 82 -16.91 -1.29 -9.67
CA ILE A 82 -18.04 -2.21 -9.50
C ILE A 82 -18.53 -2.20 -8.05
N ILE A 83 -17.59 -2.27 -7.10
CA ILE A 83 -17.89 -2.22 -5.66
C ILE A 83 -18.61 -0.92 -5.28
N SER A 84 -18.22 0.21 -5.86
CA SER A 84 -18.85 1.51 -5.56
C SER A 84 -20.28 1.64 -6.06
N ILE A 85 -20.66 0.90 -7.11
CA ILE A 85 -21.99 0.96 -7.72
C ILE A 85 -22.89 -0.13 -7.15
N LEU A 86 -22.43 -1.36 -7.08
CA LEU A 86 -23.23 -2.54 -6.78
C LEU A 86 -22.99 -3.11 -5.37
N GLY A 87 -21.90 -2.73 -4.72
CA GLY A 87 -21.46 -3.31 -3.46
C GLY A 87 -20.60 -4.56 -3.63
N ILE A 88 -19.90 -4.92 -2.56
CA ILE A 88 -18.95 -6.07 -2.55
C ILE A 88 -19.67 -7.42 -2.67
N ASP A 89 -20.95 -7.48 -2.27
CA ASP A 89 -21.72 -8.73 -2.23
C ASP A 89 -22.15 -9.21 -3.63
N GLU A 90 -22.17 -8.30 -4.60
CA GLU A 90 -22.46 -8.63 -6.00
C GLU A 90 -21.25 -9.18 -6.77
N LEU A 91 -20.07 -9.15 -6.18
CA LEU A 91 -18.88 -9.72 -6.78
C LEU A 91 -18.91 -11.25 -6.78
N SER A 92 -18.20 -11.84 -7.74
CA SER A 92 -17.92 -13.28 -7.72
C SER A 92 -17.23 -13.67 -6.40
N ARG A 93 -17.33 -14.94 -6.00
CA ARG A 93 -16.68 -15.43 -4.77
C ARG A 93 -15.18 -15.13 -4.75
N ASN A 94 -14.51 -15.29 -5.89
CA ASN A 94 -13.08 -15.03 -6.02
C ASN A 94 -12.76 -13.53 -5.92
N ASP A 95 -13.49 -12.68 -6.63
CA ASP A 95 -13.27 -11.24 -6.63
C ASP A 95 -13.57 -10.63 -5.25
N ARG A 96 -14.59 -11.16 -4.56
CA ARG A 96 -14.90 -10.77 -3.18
C ARG A 96 -13.74 -11.12 -2.22
N LEU A 97 -13.11 -12.29 -2.40
CA LEU A 97 -11.94 -12.67 -1.62
C LEU A 97 -10.75 -11.74 -1.87
N ILE A 98 -10.49 -11.43 -3.15
CA ILE A 98 -9.45 -10.47 -3.57
C ILE A 98 -9.70 -9.11 -2.92
N ALA A 99 -10.93 -8.59 -3.02
CA ALA A 99 -11.29 -7.30 -2.43
C ALA A 99 -11.11 -7.26 -0.91
N LYS A 100 -11.54 -8.31 -0.21
CA LYS A 100 -11.38 -8.43 1.25
C LYS A 100 -9.92 -8.52 1.69
N ARG A 101 -9.06 -9.24 0.96
CA ARG A 101 -7.63 -9.32 1.25
C ARG A 101 -6.91 -8.01 0.94
N ALA A 102 -7.27 -7.34 -0.16
CA ALA A 102 -6.74 -6.03 -0.49
C ALA A 102 -7.07 -4.99 0.59
N GLU A 103 -8.28 -5.00 1.13
CA GLU A 103 -8.67 -4.11 2.23
C GLU A 103 -7.85 -4.38 3.49
N ARG A 104 -7.63 -5.66 3.86
CA ARG A 104 -6.76 -6.03 4.98
C ARG A 104 -5.32 -5.56 4.77
N LEU A 105 -4.76 -5.76 3.58
CA LEU A 105 -3.42 -5.27 3.25
C LEU A 105 -3.33 -3.74 3.36
N ARG A 106 -4.34 -3.02 2.86
CA ARG A 106 -4.37 -1.56 2.98
C ARG A 106 -4.39 -1.10 4.43
N ARG A 107 -5.18 -1.75 5.29
CA ARG A 107 -5.23 -1.46 6.73
C ARG A 107 -3.91 -1.83 7.41
N PHE A 108 -3.38 -3.01 7.14
CA PHE A 108 -2.12 -3.48 7.71
C PHE A 108 -0.92 -2.59 7.36
N LEU A 109 -0.85 -2.09 6.12
CA LEU A 109 0.24 -1.21 5.67
C LEU A 109 0.12 0.23 6.16
N THR A 110 -0.89 0.56 6.98
CA THR A 110 -0.92 1.83 7.70
C THR A 110 0.12 1.84 8.82
N GLN A 111 0.78 2.98 9.01
CA GLN A 111 1.89 3.10 9.95
C GLN A 111 1.66 4.23 10.95
N PRO A 112 1.61 3.95 12.26
CA PRO A 112 1.65 5.00 13.28
C PRO A 112 3.06 5.58 13.37
N LEU A 113 3.22 6.81 12.86
CA LEU A 113 4.52 7.49 12.84
C LEU A 113 4.76 8.23 14.15
N PHE A 114 6.03 8.24 14.63
CA PHE A 114 6.43 8.99 15.82
C PHE A 114 6.17 10.50 15.69
N THR A 115 6.33 11.04 14.47
CA THR A 115 6.11 12.46 14.18
C THR A 115 4.65 12.90 14.21
N THR A 116 3.70 11.97 14.16
CA THR A 116 2.26 12.26 14.13
C THR A 116 1.57 11.96 15.46
N SER A 117 2.27 11.48 16.47
CA SER A 117 1.70 11.07 17.76
C SER A 117 0.93 12.20 18.47
N SER A 118 1.41 13.44 18.37
CA SER A 118 0.75 14.61 18.94
C SER A 118 -0.56 15.00 18.23
N PHE A 119 -0.78 14.55 17.00
CA PHE A 119 -1.97 14.88 16.21
C PHE A 119 -3.05 13.79 16.27
N ASN A 120 -2.64 12.52 16.35
CA ASN A 120 -3.56 11.39 16.27
C ASN A 120 -3.71 10.62 17.59
N ASN A 121 -3.04 11.05 18.65
CA ASN A 121 -3.00 10.40 19.98
C ASN A 121 -2.61 8.91 19.91
N ARG A 122 -1.77 8.54 18.93
CA ARG A 122 -1.23 7.19 18.79
C ARG A 122 0.28 7.24 18.93
N GLU A 123 0.80 6.37 19.76
CA GLU A 123 2.25 6.20 19.88
C GLU A 123 2.82 5.63 18.58
N GLY A 124 3.96 6.17 18.14
CA GLY A 124 4.66 5.67 16.95
C GLY A 124 5.20 4.26 17.20
N VAL A 125 5.12 3.40 16.19
CA VAL A 125 5.63 2.03 16.26
C VAL A 125 6.65 1.82 15.15
N TYR A 126 7.84 1.34 15.52
CA TYR A 126 8.84 0.92 14.54
C TYR A 126 8.52 -0.50 14.07
N VAL A 127 8.41 -0.68 12.77
CA VAL A 127 8.18 -1.98 12.13
C VAL A 127 9.35 -2.30 11.22
N THR A 128 9.94 -3.47 11.40
CA THR A 128 11.03 -3.92 10.53
C THR A 128 10.50 -4.36 9.17
N ARG A 129 11.39 -4.36 8.18
CA ARG A 129 11.06 -4.90 6.84
C ARG A 129 10.58 -6.35 6.93
N GLU A 130 11.22 -7.17 7.74
CA GLU A 130 10.87 -8.58 7.92
C GLU A 130 9.45 -8.75 8.49
N GLN A 131 9.09 -7.97 9.50
CA GLN A 131 7.74 -7.97 10.06
C GLN A 131 6.68 -7.53 9.03
N THR A 132 7.02 -6.56 8.18
CA THR A 132 6.13 -6.14 7.09
C THR A 132 5.92 -7.27 6.08
N LEU A 133 6.99 -7.94 5.66
CA LEU A 133 6.91 -9.06 4.73
C LEU A 133 6.12 -10.24 5.31
N GLU A 134 6.35 -10.58 6.56
CA GLU A 134 5.61 -11.61 7.30
C GLU A 134 4.11 -11.33 7.30
N GLY A 135 3.72 -10.11 7.71
CA GLY A 135 2.31 -9.72 7.74
C GLY A 135 1.66 -9.71 6.35
N CYS A 136 2.36 -9.22 5.33
CA CYS A 136 1.88 -9.29 3.95
C CYS A 136 1.68 -10.73 3.49
N GLU A 137 2.64 -11.61 3.76
CA GLU A 137 2.59 -13.02 3.34
C GLU A 137 1.43 -13.76 4.02
N ARG A 138 1.20 -13.55 5.32
CA ARG A 138 0.07 -14.13 6.06
C ARG A 138 -1.28 -13.68 5.50
N ILE A 139 -1.43 -12.39 5.13
CA ILE A 139 -2.66 -11.89 4.51
C ILE A 139 -2.84 -12.50 3.11
N LEU A 140 -1.78 -12.54 2.29
CA LEU A 140 -1.84 -13.13 0.95
C LEU A 140 -2.20 -14.62 0.97
N ASN A 141 -1.70 -15.35 1.95
CA ASN A 141 -1.99 -16.78 2.14
C ASN A 141 -3.39 -17.04 2.72
N GLY A 142 -4.08 -16.00 3.19
CA GLY A 142 -5.44 -16.11 3.71
C GLY A 142 -5.53 -16.48 5.19
N GLU A 143 -4.44 -16.49 5.92
CA GLU A 143 -4.43 -16.79 7.37
C GLU A 143 -5.26 -15.80 8.18
N LEU A 144 -5.44 -14.59 7.65
CA LEU A 144 -6.16 -13.50 8.28
C LEU A 144 -7.53 -13.22 7.62
N ASP A 145 -8.05 -14.14 6.78
CA ASP A 145 -9.31 -13.93 6.07
C ASP A 145 -10.52 -13.74 7.01
N ASN A 146 -10.45 -14.24 8.24
CA ASN A 146 -11.48 -14.10 9.28
C ASN A 146 -11.21 -12.93 10.25
N VAL A 147 -10.11 -12.19 10.07
CA VAL A 147 -9.77 -11.05 10.95
C VAL A 147 -10.45 -9.80 10.42
N ASP A 148 -11.02 -9.01 11.34
CA ASP A 148 -11.60 -7.70 11.01
C ASP A 148 -10.49 -6.76 10.51
N PRO A 149 -10.61 -6.19 9.29
CA PRO A 149 -9.62 -5.26 8.74
C PRO A 149 -9.30 -4.07 9.66
N ASP A 150 -10.26 -3.58 10.42
CA ASP A 150 -10.06 -2.41 11.30
C ASP A 150 -9.11 -2.71 12.46
N THR A 151 -8.98 -3.97 12.86
CA THR A 151 -7.99 -4.38 13.88
C THR A 151 -6.55 -4.34 13.38
N LEU A 152 -6.34 -4.26 12.08
CA LEU A 152 -5.04 -4.14 11.43
C LEU A 152 -4.61 -2.69 11.22
N TYR A 153 -5.56 -1.73 11.39
CA TYR A 153 -5.32 -0.33 11.13
C TYR A 153 -4.40 0.30 12.18
N MET A 154 -3.32 0.94 11.74
CA MET A 154 -2.33 1.60 12.60
C MET A 154 -1.78 0.71 13.73
N ARG A 155 -1.72 -0.59 13.49
CA ARG A 155 -1.26 -1.55 14.50
C ARG A 155 0.26 -1.70 14.51
N GLY A 156 0.92 -1.51 13.38
CA GLY A 156 2.32 -1.88 13.18
C GLY A 156 2.45 -3.34 12.77
N ALA A 157 3.30 -4.13 13.44
CA ALA A 157 3.50 -5.54 13.10
C ALA A 157 2.34 -6.44 13.56
N ILE A 158 2.10 -7.52 12.82
CA ILE A 158 1.24 -8.64 13.24
C ILE A 158 2.18 -9.70 13.83
N LEU A 159 2.10 -9.87 15.14
CA LEU A 159 2.83 -10.92 15.86
C LEU A 159 2.02 -12.22 15.87
#